data_a18fa069f9dd0747ddd26ef315af1e62
#
_entry.id   a18fa069f9dd0747ddd26ef315af1e62
#
_cell.length_a   1.000
_cell.length_b   1.000
_cell.length_c   1.000
_cell.angle_alpha   90.00
_cell.angle_beta   90.00
_cell.angle_gamma   90.00
#
_symmetry.space_group_name_H-M   'P 1'
#
loop_
_entity.id
_entity.type
_entity.pdbx_description
1 polymer ?
#
loop_
_entity_poly.entity_id
_entity_poly.type
_entity_poly.pdbx_seq_one_letter_code
_entity_poly.pdbx_strand_id
1 'polypeptide(L)'
;MRDSELAKVSILDAIDKAIGSATATYGSPIALTQCVVGTGVAGANIASAKVHFEQWAHPFLSLHVLSDLHAACIGAHNGNPGAAVIIGTGSSGTLWRDNTFCDVGGHGFPIGDIASGAWLGLKALQHTLLCLDGLKPQDELADKICAAFQSTNTDDIVGKCAEFNTHHYAALVEQMLPLLYTNQPTVQTLFEEGARYIELMALKLLDGHSHKLALIGGLSNVYSTFFSDPVKARLTACKASPQQGAIYYAKAAYSQQKGE
;
A
#
# COMPACT_ATOMS: atom_id res chain seq x y z
N MET A 1 7.99 -8.88 17.77
CA MET A 1 9.37 -8.62 18.25
C MET A 1 10.42 -8.77 17.15
N ARG A 2 10.44 -9.89 16.38
CA ARG A 2 11.46 -10.11 15.34
C ARG A 2 11.41 -9.06 14.21
N ASP A 3 10.22 -8.62 13.81
CA ASP A 3 10.03 -7.65 12.72
C ASP A 3 10.46 -6.23 13.09
N SER A 4 10.35 -5.82 14.37
CA SER A 4 10.75 -4.49 14.81
C SER A 4 12.28 -4.34 14.89
N GLU A 5 13.01 -5.37 15.27
CA GLU A 5 14.48 -5.35 15.29
C GLU A 5 15.04 -5.33 13.86
N LEU A 6 14.43 -6.09 12.95
CA LEU A 6 14.79 -6.05 11.53
C LEU A 6 14.55 -4.66 10.92
N ALA A 7 13.45 -4.00 11.29
CA ALA A 7 13.16 -2.64 10.84
C ALA A 7 14.19 -1.63 11.35
N LYS A 8 14.64 -1.73 12.63
CA LYS A 8 15.69 -0.86 13.18
C LYS A 8 17.02 -1.03 12.44
N VAL A 9 17.42 -2.27 12.16
CA VAL A 9 18.63 -2.58 11.38
C VAL A 9 18.52 -1.98 9.97
N SER A 10 17.37 -2.12 9.32
CA SER A 10 17.13 -1.57 7.98
C SER A 10 17.16 -0.04 7.95
N ILE A 11 16.67 0.62 9.02
CA ILE A 11 16.74 2.08 9.16
C ILE A 11 18.19 2.52 9.28
N LEU A 12 18.98 1.89 10.15
CA LEU A 12 20.40 2.21 10.33
C LEU A 12 21.19 2.04 9.02
N ASP A 13 21.02 0.92 8.32
CA ASP A 13 21.70 0.66 7.05
C ASP A 13 21.31 1.69 5.96
N ALA A 14 20.04 2.08 5.90
CA ALA A 14 19.58 3.11 4.95
C ALA A 14 20.20 4.49 5.26
N ILE A 15 20.31 4.85 6.54
CA ILE A 15 20.91 6.13 6.95
C ILE A 15 22.42 6.12 6.72
N ASP A 16 23.12 5.04 7.02
CA ASP A 16 24.57 4.93 6.74
C ASP A 16 24.87 5.07 5.26
N LYS A 17 24.08 4.45 4.38
CA LYS A 17 24.18 4.62 2.93
C LYS A 17 23.92 6.08 2.50
N ALA A 18 22.92 6.73 3.07
CA ALA A 18 22.61 8.13 2.76
C ALA A 18 23.74 9.07 3.22
N ILE A 19 24.30 8.86 4.43
CA ILE A 19 25.44 9.62 4.93
C ILE A 19 26.67 9.40 4.05
N GLY A 20 26.97 8.16 3.65
CA GLY A 20 28.08 7.86 2.76
C GLY A 20 27.98 8.61 1.42
N SER A 21 26.79 8.62 0.81
CA SER A 21 26.51 9.36 -0.40
C SER A 21 26.65 10.88 -0.23
N ALA A 22 26.13 11.42 0.88
CA ALA A 22 26.21 12.84 1.19
C ALA A 22 27.67 13.26 1.47
N THR A 23 28.43 12.47 2.21
CA THR A 23 29.86 12.71 2.50
C THR A 23 30.68 12.72 1.21
N ALA A 24 30.41 11.78 0.30
CA ALA A 24 31.06 11.74 -1.02
C ALA A 24 30.76 12.98 -1.87
N THR A 25 29.53 13.53 -1.74
CA THR A 25 29.10 14.70 -2.53
C THR A 25 29.61 16.01 -1.94
N TYR A 26 29.57 16.16 -0.61
CA TYR A 26 29.86 17.44 0.06
C TYR A 26 31.23 17.50 0.73
N GLY A 27 31.97 16.40 0.77
CA GLY A 27 33.36 16.34 1.27
C GLY A 27 33.51 16.44 2.80
N SER A 28 32.41 16.46 3.56
CA SER A 28 32.43 16.60 5.02
C SER A 28 31.75 15.40 5.69
N PRO A 29 32.39 14.79 6.71
CA PRO A 29 31.77 13.70 7.47
C PRO A 29 30.54 14.20 8.24
N ILE A 30 29.47 13.40 8.22
CA ILE A 30 28.21 13.69 8.92
C ILE A 30 28.05 12.68 10.05
N ALA A 31 27.92 13.16 11.30
CA ALA A 31 27.67 12.30 12.43
C ALA A 31 26.18 11.94 12.54
N LEU A 32 25.85 10.70 12.94
CA LEU A 32 24.48 10.26 13.20
C LEU A 32 23.74 11.18 14.17
N THR A 33 24.42 11.69 15.18
CA THR A 33 23.89 12.64 16.19
C THR A 33 23.49 14.00 15.62
N GLN A 34 23.80 14.28 14.36
CA GLN A 34 23.38 15.50 13.65
C GLN A 34 22.20 15.26 12.72
N CYS A 35 21.78 14.01 12.56
CA CYS A 35 20.75 13.63 11.60
C CYS A 35 19.34 13.72 12.20
N VAL A 36 18.45 14.44 11.51
CA VAL A 36 17.01 14.37 11.71
C VAL A 36 16.48 13.30 10.75
N VAL A 37 15.91 12.24 11.29
CA VAL A 37 15.52 11.06 10.53
C VAL A 37 14.00 10.94 10.43
N GLY A 38 13.50 10.78 9.22
CA GLY A 38 12.11 10.39 8.92
C GLY A 38 12.07 8.99 8.34
N THR A 39 11.18 8.15 8.82
CA THR A 39 11.01 6.78 8.31
C THR A 39 9.56 6.41 8.16
N GLY A 40 9.23 5.64 7.09
CA GLY A 40 7.94 4.98 6.90
C GLY A 40 8.10 3.49 7.14
N VAL A 41 7.33 2.95 8.09
CA VAL A 41 7.41 1.54 8.49
C VAL A 41 6.05 0.88 8.35
N ALA A 42 6.00 -0.26 7.65
CA ALA A 42 4.79 -1.05 7.52
C ALA A 42 4.25 -1.44 8.91
N GLY A 43 2.95 -1.24 9.11
CA GLY A 43 2.30 -1.55 10.39
C GLY A 43 2.57 -0.54 11.53
N ALA A 44 3.31 0.55 11.32
CA ALA A 44 3.54 1.58 12.33
C ALA A 44 2.28 2.39 12.72
N ASN A 45 1.15 2.19 12.03
CA ASN A 45 -0.17 2.66 12.43
C ASN A 45 -0.75 1.88 13.62
N ILE A 46 -0.20 0.70 13.97
CA ILE A 46 -0.60 -0.09 15.13
C ILE A 46 0.08 0.50 16.38
N ALA A 47 -0.70 0.85 17.39
CA ALA A 47 -0.22 1.52 18.61
C ALA A 47 0.97 0.81 19.28
N SER A 48 0.96 -0.53 19.33
CA SER A 48 2.07 -1.30 19.90
C SER A 48 3.39 -1.20 19.12
N ALA A 49 3.31 -1.10 17.79
CA ALA A 49 4.49 -0.91 16.95
C ALA A 49 5.06 0.50 17.11
N LYS A 50 4.21 1.52 17.19
CA LYS A 50 4.61 2.91 17.41
C LYS A 50 5.39 3.08 18.73
N VAL A 51 4.86 2.53 19.83
CA VAL A 51 5.52 2.55 21.15
C VAL A 51 6.92 1.94 21.09
N HIS A 52 7.11 0.88 20.30
CA HIS A 52 8.41 0.21 20.16
C HIS A 52 9.50 1.10 19.52
N PHE A 53 9.10 1.96 18.57
CA PHE A 53 10.00 2.93 17.96
C PHE A 53 10.22 4.16 18.85
N GLU A 54 9.19 4.61 19.58
CA GLU A 54 9.30 5.71 20.53
C GLU A 54 10.26 5.39 21.70
N GLN A 55 10.33 4.11 22.10
CA GLN A 55 11.24 3.63 23.15
C GLN A 55 12.63 3.23 22.64
N TRP A 56 12.88 3.31 21.34
CA TRP A 56 14.19 2.96 20.79
C TRP A 56 15.24 4.02 21.13
N ALA A 57 16.30 3.61 21.86
CA ALA A 57 17.48 4.45 22.11
C ALA A 57 18.31 4.59 20.81
N HIS A 58 17.81 5.43 19.88
CA HIS A 58 18.45 5.67 18.59
C HIS A 58 19.62 6.66 18.68
N PRO A 59 20.62 6.59 17.77
CA PRO A 59 21.78 7.48 17.77
C PRO A 59 21.54 8.83 17.09
N PHE A 60 20.33 9.11 16.60
CA PHE A 60 20.03 10.29 15.81
C PHE A 60 19.71 11.52 16.66
N LEU A 61 19.82 12.72 16.08
CA LEU A 61 19.36 13.96 16.71
C LEU A 61 17.87 13.90 17.03
N SER A 62 17.07 13.43 16.06
CA SER A 62 15.65 13.10 16.26
C SER A 62 15.21 12.02 15.26
N LEU A 63 14.20 11.24 15.65
CA LEU A 63 13.58 10.20 14.82
C LEU A 63 12.07 10.43 14.76
N HIS A 64 11.54 10.51 13.55
CA HIS A 64 10.11 10.67 13.29
C HIS A 64 9.62 9.46 12.49
N VAL A 65 8.72 8.69 13.09
CA VAL A 65 8.20 7.44 12.50
C VAL A 65 6.79 7.64 11.98
N LEU A 66 6.59 7.28 10.73
CA LEU A 66 5.29 7.22 10.05
C LEU A 66 4.97 5.78 9.68
N SER A 67 3.70 5.51 9.34
CA SER A 67 3.38 4.33 8.55
C SER A 67 3.87 4.51 7.10
N ASP A 68 4.04 3.42 6.39
CA ASP A 68 4.33 3.42 4.94
C ASP A 68 3.25 4.18 4.15
N LEU A 69 1.96 4.00 4.49
CA LEU A 69 0.83 4.73 3.93
C LEU A 69 0.96 6.26 4.13
N HIS A 70 1.27 6.70 5.35
CA HIS A 70 1.41 8.12 5.68
C HIS A 70 2.60 8.75 4.94
N ALA A 71 3.74 8.06 4.93
CA ALA A 71 4.92 8.50 4.21
C ALA A 71 4.64 8.60 2.69
N ALA A 72 3.95 7.62 2.12
CA ALA A 72 3.56 7.62 0.72
C ALA A 72 2.61 8.77 0.38
N CYS A 73 1.63 9.06 1.25
CA CYS A 73 0.70 10.18 1.07
C CYS A 73 1.42 11.53 1.05
N ILE A 74 2.28 11.80 2.04
CA ILE A 74 3.05 13.04 2.10
C ILE A 74 3.97 13.17 0.87
N GLY A 75 4.64 12.10 0.47
CA GLY A 75 5.49 12.07 -0.73
C GLY A 75 4.69 12.34 -2.01
N ALA A 76 3.55 11.69 -2.18
CA ALA A 76 2.69 11.87 -3.34
C ALA A 76 2.25 13.32 -3.56
N HIS A 77 2.13 14.09 -2.50
CA HIS A 77 1.74 15.51 -2.52
C HIS A 77 2.89 16.49 -2.28
N ASN A 78 4.15 16.01 -2.27
CA ASN A 78 5.35 16.85 -2.07
C ASN A 78 5.30 17.67 -0.77
N GLY A 79 4.83 17.05 0.33
CA GLY A 79 4.69 17.67 1.63
C GLY A 79 3.42 18.51 1.84
N ASN A 80 2.57 18.66 0.82
CA ASN A 80 1.33 19.44 0.91
C ASN A 80 0.14 18.53 1.31
N PRO A 81 -0.95 19.10 1.84
CA PRO A 81 -2.18 18.35 2.11
C PRO A 81 -2.74 17.66 0.87
N GLY A 82 -3.25 16.43 1.08
CA GLY A 82 -3.82 15.63 0.01
C GLY A 82 -4.18 14.23 0.47
N ALA A 83 -4.93 13.51 -0.36
CA ALA A 83 -5.33 12.13 -0.11
C ALA A 83 -4.52 11.15 -0.95
N ALA A 84 -4.27 9.97 -0.42
CA ALA A 84 -3.67 8.87 -1.15
C ALA A 84 -4.42 7.56 -0.87
N VAL A 85 -4.52 6.71 -1.89
CA VAL A 85 -4.99 5.33 -1.77
C VAL A 85 -3.92 4.41 -2.36
N ILE A 86 -3.45 3.47 -1.55
CA ILE A 86 -2.55 2.40 -1.98
C ILE A 86 -3.39 1.21 -2.41
N ILE A 87 -3.11 0.66 -3.60
CA ILE A 87 -3.78 -0.51 -4.17
C ILE A 87 -2.69 -1.46 -4.72
N GLY A 88 -2.25 -2.35 -3.86
CA GLY A 88 -1.20 -3.33 -4.14
C GLY A 88 -1.61 -4.73 -3.65
N THR A 89 -0.73 -5.41 -2.92
CA THR A 89 -1.04 -6.66 -2.22
C THR A 89 -2.18 -6.47 -1.22
N GLY A 90 -2.19 -5.35 -0.47
CA GLY A 90 -3.30 -4.85 0.35
C GLY A 90 -3.92 -3.59 -0.26
N SER A 91 -4.92 -2.99 0.42
CA SER A 91 -5.52 -1.71 0.06
C SER A 91 -5.80 -0.85 1.29
N SER A 92 -5.40 0.42 1.22
CA SER A 92 -5.60 1.38 2.31
C SER A 92 -5.57 2.81 1.77
N GLY A 93 -6.24 3.72 2.44
CA GLY A 93 -6.26 5.13 2.06
C GLY A 93 -6.07 6.05 3.26
N THR A 94 -5.56 7.24 3.02
CA THR A 94 -5.40 8.29 4.03
C THR A 94 -5.56 9.67 3.42
N LEU A 95 -6.02 10.61 4.24
CA LEU A 95 -5.96 12.05 3.98
C LEU A 95 -4.98 12.68 4.98
N TRP A 96 -3.98 13.36 4.46
CA TRP A 96 -3.08 14.23 5.22
C TRP A 96 -3.56 15.67 5.16
N ARG A 97 -3.87 16.27 6.31
CA ARG A 97 -4.31 17.65 6.43
C ARG A 97 -4.12 18.17 7.86
N ASP A 98 -3.76 19.42 8.03
CA ASP A 98 -3.64 20.10 9.33
C ASP A 98 -2.78 19.30 10.33
N ASN A 99 -1.67 18.73 9.85
CA ASN A 99 -0.76 17.84 10.59
C ASN A 99 -1.44 16.57 11.19
N THR A 100 -2.57 16.17 10.61
CA THR A 100 -3.31 14.97 11.03
C THR A 100 -3.57 14.02 9.86
N PHE A 101 -3.71 12.74 10.16
CA PHE A 101 -4.10 11.71 9.20
C PHE A 101 -5.50 11.21 9.50
N CYS A 102 -6.29 11.00 8.45
CA CYS A 102 -7.57 10.33 8.51
C CYS A 102 -7.50 9.09 7.63
N ASP A 103 -7.41 7.91 8.26
CA ASP A 103 -7.23 6.65 7.57
C ASP A 103 -8.56 5.96 7.26
N VAL A 104 -8.64 5.30 6.11
CA VAL A 104 -9.80 4.51 5.66
C VAL A 104 -9.31 3.19 5.07
N GLY A 105 -9.90 2.08 5.47
CA GLY A 105 -9.48 0.74 5.04
C GLY A 105 -8.18 0.28 5.71
N GLY A 106 -7.43 -0.63 5.07
CA GLY A 106 -6.18 -1.14 5.62
C GLY A 106 -6.35 -2.04 6.84
N HIS A 107 -7.48 -2.74 6.92
CA HIS A 107 -7.80 -3.62 8.06
C HIS A 107 -7.19 -5.02 7.94
N GLY A 108 -6.43 -5.25 6.89
CA GLY A 108 -5.73 -6.51 6.63
C GLY A 108 -6.61 -7.57 5.97
N PHE A 109 -5.96 -8.38 5.13
CA PHE A 109 -6.56 -9.55 4.49
C PHE A 109 -6.65 -10.72 5.50
N PRO A 110 -7.71 -11.56 5.43
CA PRO A 110 -8.78 -11.59 4.43
C PRO A 110 -10.04 -10.77 4.79
N ILE A 111 -10.09 -10.16 5.95
CA ILE A 111 -11.29 -9.46 6.46
C ILE A 111 -11.42 -8.09 5.80
N GLY A 112 -10.30 -7.37 5.65
CA GLY A 112 -10.20 -6.08 4.99
C GLY A 112 -9.51 -6.20 3.62
N ASP A 113 -8.84 -5.10 3.24
CA ASP A 113 -8.06 -4.99 2.00
C ASP A 113 -8.87 -5.31 0.73
N ILE A 114 -10.17 -4.95 0.72
CA ILE A 114 -11.06 -5.13 -0.44
C ILE A 114 -10.46 -4.39 -1.64
N ALA A 115 -10.58 -4.95 -2.83
CA ALA A 115 -9.98 -4.47 -4.07
C ALA A 115 -8.46 -4.60 -4.19
N SER A 116 -7.78 -5.15 -3.18
CA SER A 116 -6.36 -5.47 -3.28
C SER A 116 -6.10 -6.67 -4.20
N GLY A 117 -4.82 -6.86 -4.55
CA GLY A 117 -4.41 -8.07 -5.27
C GLY A 117 -4.75 -9.36 -4.51
N ALA A 118 -4.58 -9.37 -3.18
CA ALA A 118 -4.93 -10.52 -2.37
C ALA A 118 -6.43 -10.81 -2.37
N TRP A 119 -7.25 -9.77 -2.28
CA TRP A 119 -8.70 -9.90 -2.36
C TRP A 119 -9.15 -10.42 -3.74
N LEU A 120 -8.61 -9.89 -4.83
CA LEU A 120 -8.89 -10.36 -6.19
C LEU A 120 -8.50 -11.83 -6.36
N GLY A 121 -7.32 -12.22 -5.90
CA GLY A 121 -6.86 -13.60 -5.97
C GLY A 121 -7.73 -14.56 -5.17
N LEU A 122 -8.16 -14.17 -3.96
CA LEU A 122 -9.10 -14.96 -3.17
C LEU A 122 -10.45 -15.13 -3.92
N LYS A 123 -10.99 -14.05 -4.51
CA LYS A 123 -12.23 -14.10 -5.29
C LYS A 123 -12.10 -14.98 -6.51
N ALA A 124 -10.96 -14.95 -7.21
CA ALA A 124 -10.69 -15.84 -8.34
C ALA A 124 -10.67 -17.30 -7.92
N LEU A 125 -10.02 -17.64 -6.80
CA LEU A 125 -10.02 -19.01 -6.24
C LEU A 125 -11.44 -19.47 -5.85
N GLN A 126 -12.18 -18.64 -5.12
CA GLN A 126 -13.57 -18.94 -4.74
C GLN A 126 -14.45 -19.21 -5.95
N HIS A 127 -14.31 -18.39 -7.01
CA HIS A 127 -15.02 -18.60 -8.27
C HIS A 127 -14.62 -19.92 -8.93
N THR A 128 -13.33 -20.23 -9.01
CA THR A 128 -12.81 -21.47 -9.61
C THR A 128 -13.36 -22.72 -8.89
N LEU A 129 -13.38 -22.73 -7.56
CA LEU A 129 -13.95 -23.84 -6.80
C LEU A 129 -15.45 -24.03 -7.11
N LEU A 130 -16.22 -22.93 -7.22
CA LEU A 130 -17.63 -23.02 -7.61
C LEU A 130 -17.83 -23.61 -9.02
N CYS A 131 -16.91 -23.32 -9.94
CA CYS A 131 -16.93 -23.93 -11.28
C CYS A 131 -16.60 -25.42 -11.22
N LEU A 132 -15.56 -25.81 -10.49
CA LEU A 132 -15.15 -27.21 -10.34
C LEU A 132 -16.22 -28.08 -9.63
N ASP A 133 -16.96 -27.48 -8.69
CA ASP A 133 -18.10 -28.13 -8.03
C ASP A 133 -19.37 -28.16 -8.90
N GLY A 134 -19.34 -27.57 -10.10
CA GLY A 134 -20.50 -27.52 -11.00
C GLY A 134 -21.59 -26.55 -10.54
N LEU A 135 -21.33 -25.68 -9.56
CA LEU A 135 -22.26 -24.65 -9.06
C LEU A 135 -22.28 -23.42 -9.95
N LYS A 136 -21.25 -23.24 -10.79
CA LYS A 136 -21.16 -22.23 -11.85
C LYS A 136 -20.67 -22.85 -13.14
N PRO A 137 -21.00 -22.29 -14.32
CA PRO A 137 -20.38 -22.71 -15.57
C PRO A 137 -18.86 -22.54 -15.53
N GLN A 138 -18.13 -23.47 -16.12
CA GLN A 138 -16.68 -23.35 -16.35
C GLN A 138 -16.43 -22.14 -17.27
N ASP A 139 -15.41 -21.33 -16.93
CA ASP A 139 -15.02 -20.17 -17.72
C ASP A 139 -13.49 -20.01 -17.77
N GLU A 140 -13.03 -19.06 -18.62
CA GLU A 140 -11.61 -18.81 -18.84
C GLU A 140 -10.84 -18.43 -17.55
N LEU A 141 -11.49 -17.80 -16.57
CA LEU A 141 -10.85 -17.49 -15.29
C LEU A 141 -10.56 -18.78 -14.52
N ALA A 142 -11.53 -19.68 -14.40
CA ALA A 142 -11.36 -20.97 -13.76
C ALA A 142 -10.26 -21.80 -14.46
N ASP A 143 -10.24 -21.81 -15.80
CA ASP A 143 -9.21 -22.50 -16.58
C ASP A 143 -7.80 -21.96 -16.30
N LYS A 144 -7.63 -20.62 -16.25
CA LYS A 144 -6.36 -19.96 -15.95
C LYS A 144 -5.87 -20.29 -14.53
N ILE A 145 -6.76 -20.26 -13.55
CA ILE A 145 -6.43 -20.60 -12.17
C ILE A 145 -6.06 -22.08 -12.06
N CYS A 146 -6.83 -23.00 -12.65
CA CYS A 146 -6.49 -24.42 -12.70
C CYS A 146 -5.11 -24.67 -13.34
N ALA A 147 -4.80 -23.99 -14.43
CA ALA A 147 -3.50 -24.07 -15.08
C ALA A 147 -2.37 -23.56 -14.18
N ALA A 148 -2.56 -22.46 -13.47
CA ALA A 148 -1.58 -21.93 -12.50
C ALA A 148 -1.33 -22.91 -11.35
N PHE A 149 -2.36 -23.61 -10.91
CA PHE A 149 -2.24 -24.67 -9.89
C PHE A 149 -1.81 -26.03 -10.44
N GLN A 150 -1.78 -26.19 -11.77
CA GLN A 150 -1.54 -27.48 -12.43
C GLN A 150 -2.46 -28.59 -11.89
N SER A 151 -3.71 -28.26 -11.60
CA SER A 151 -4.72 -29.18 -11.08
C SER A 151 -6.13 -28.69 -11.39
N THR A 152 -7.03 -29.63 -11.61
CA THR A 152 -8.49 -29.45 -11.66
C THR A 152 -9.18 -30.13 -10.48
N ASN A 153 -8.41 -30.62 -9.52
CA ASN A 153 -8.93 -31.25 -8.31
C ASN A 153 -9.03 -30.19 -7.19
N THR A 154 -10.23 -30.08 -6.60
CA THR A 154 -10.51 -29.10 -5.53
C THR A 154 -9.64 -29.32 -4.30
N ASP A 155 -9.41 -30.57 -3.88
CA ASP A 155 -8.61 -30.89 -2.69
C ASP A 155 -7.13 -30.48 -2.89
N ASP A 156 -6.57 -30.70 -4.09
CA ASP A 156 -5.22 -30.28 -4.43
C ASP A 156 -5.07 -28.76 -4.40
N ILE A 157 -6.04 -28.04 -4.97
CA ILE A 157 -6.04 -26.56 -4.98
C ILE A 157 -6.13 -26.03 -3.55
N VAL A 158 -7.08 -26.52 -2.76
CA VAL A 158 -7.27 -26.11 -1.37
C VAL A 158 -6.05 -26.48 -0.52
N GLY A 159 -5.49 -27.66 -0.71
CA GLY A 159 -4.28 -28.09 -0.01
C GLY A 159 -3.09 -27.15 -0.24
N LYS A 160 -2.85 -26.73 -1.49
CA LYS A 160 -1.81 -25.74 -1.82
C LYS A 160 -2.10 -24.36 -1.20
N CYS A 161 -3.37 -23.96 -1.12
CA CYS A 161 -3.75 -22.68 -0.50
C CYS A 161 -3.56 -22.65 1.03
N ALA A 162 -3.46 -23.79 1.69
CA ALA A 162 -3.23 -23.85 3.14
C ALA A 162 -1.90 -23.19 3.58
N GLU A 163 -0.91 -23.12 2.68
CA GLU A 163 0.39 -22.47 2.91
C GLU A 163 0.45 -21.04 2.35
N PHE A 164 -0.65 -20.52 1.79
CA PHE A 164 -0.67 -19.22 1.17
C PHE A 164 -0.63 -18.08 2.20
N ASN A 165 0.27 -17.14 1.96
CA ASN A 165 0.22 -15.82 2.56
C ASN A 165 -0.42 -14.81 1.58
N THR A 166 -0.59 -13.58 2.02
CA THR A 166 -1.20 -12.50 1.24
C THR A 166 -0.58 -12.31 -0.16
N HIS A 167 0.74 -12.48 -0.28
CA HIS A 167 1.44 -12.34 -1.57
C HIS A 167 1.09 -13.44 -2.56
N HIS A 168 0.89 -14.67 -2.10
CA HIS A 168 0.49 -15.78 -2.97
C HIS A 168 -0.89 -15.54 -3.59
N TYR A 169 -1.84 -15.02 -2.79
CA TYR A 169 -3.14 -14.63 -3.33
C TYR A 169 -2.99 -13.48 -4.35
N ALA A 170 -2.22 -12.45 -4.02
CA ALA A 170 -2.02 -11.29 -4.90
C ALA A 170 -1.37 -11.68 -6.24
N ALA A 171 -0.49 -12.67 -6.27
CA ALA A 171 0.15 -13.15 -7.49
C ALA A 171 -0.85 -13.72 -8.51
N LEU A 172 -2.02 -14.22 -8.07
CA LEU A 172 -3.04 -14.73 -8.99
C LEU A 172 -3.65 -13.65 -9.88
N VAL A 173 -3.50 -12.37 -9.54
CA VAL A 173 -3.94 -11.25 -10.39
C VAL A 173 -3.26 -11.26 -11.76
N GLU A 174 -2.04 -11.78 -11.86
CA GLU A 174 -1.34 -11.94 -13.14
C GLU A 174 -2.12 -12.82 -14.13
N GLN A 175 -2.91 -13.79 -13.63
CA GLN A 175 -3.80 -14.61 -14.45
C GLN A 175 -5.08 -13.86 -14.86
N MET A 176 -5.49 -12.87 -14.09
CA MET A 176 -6.72 -12.10 -14.31
C MET A 176 -6.53 -10.94 -15.29
N LEU A 177 -5.38 -10.23 -15.24
CA LEU A 177 -5.16 -9.03 -16.05
C LEU A 177 -5.35 -9.25 -17.57
N PRO A 178 -4.83 -10.33 -18.20
CA PRO A 178 -5.09 -10.58 -19.62
C PRO A 178 -6.58 -10.76 -19.91
N LEU A 179 -7.32 -11.42 -19.02
CA LEU A 179 -8.75 -11.65 -19.13
C LEU A 179 -9.58 -10.36 -18.96
N LEU A 180 -9.10 -9.45 -18.13
CA LEU A 180 -9.70 -8.11 -18.00
C LEU A 180 -9.63 -7.35 -19.32
N TYR A 181 -8.49 -7.38 -20.01
CA TYR A 181 -8.31 -6.70 -21.30
C TYR A 181 -9.12 -7.33 -22.45
N THR A 182 -9.47 -8.60 -22.33
CA THR A 182 -10.39 -9.29 -23.27
C THR A 182 -11.86 -9.20 -22.86
N ASN A 183 -12.18 -8.44 -21.80
CA ASN A 183 -13.53 -8.25 -21.26
C ASN A 183 -14.20 -9.56 -20.80
N GLN A 184 -13.44 -10.49 -20.21
CA GLN A 184 -14.01 -11.70 -19.62
C GLN A 184 -14.99 -11.32 -18.50
N PRO A 185 -16.28 -11.75 -18.56
CA PRO A 185 -17.35 -11.17 -17.73
C PRO A 185 -17.13 -11.31 -16.22
N THR A 186 -16.63 -12.46 -15.74
CA THR A 186 -16.38 -12.71 -14.31
C THR A 186 -15.28 -11.78 -13.80
N VAL A 187 -14.19 -11.64 -14.55
CA VAL A 187 -13.06 -10.77 -14.18
C VAL A 187 -13.49 -9.32 -14.19
N GLN A 188 -14.24 -8.90 -15.23
CA GLN A 188 -14.79 -7.55 -15.31
C GLN A 188 -15.61 -7.22 -14.06
N THR A 189 -16.53 -8.11 -13.67
CA THR A 189 -17.39 -7.94 -12.48
C THR A 189 -16.54 -7.79 -11.19
N LEU A 190 -15.49 -8.59 -11.04
CA LEU A 190 -14.62 -8.52 -9.85
C LEU A 190 -13.86 -7.20 -9.79
N PHE A 191 -13.33 -6.72 -10.91
CA PHE A 191 -12.66 -5.41 -10.96
C PHE A 191 -13.63 -4.25 -10.76
N GLU A 192 -14.86 -4.33 -11.27
CA GLU A 192 -15.90 -3.34 -11.01
C GLU A 192 -16.31 -3.30 -9.53
N GLU A 193 -16.45 -4.46 -8.87
CA GLU A 193 -16.72 -4.53 -7.43
C GLU A 193 -15.60 -3.86 -6.63
N GLY A 194 -14.35 -4.18 -6.96
CA GLY A 194 -13.18 -3.58 -6.34
C GLY A 194 -13.09 -2.06 -6.60
N ALA A 195 -13.29 -1.63 -7.85
CA ALA A 195 -13.27 -0.23 -8.22
C ALA A 195 -14.31 0.60 -7.45
N ARG A 196 -15.51 0.06 -7.28
CA ARG A 196 -16.57 0.69 -6.49
C ARG A 196 -16.15 0.90 -5.03
N TYR A 197 -15.48 -0.08 -4.43
CA TYR A 197 -14.96 0.05 -3.07
C TYR A 197 -13.88 1.13 -2.96
N ILE A 198 -12.91 1.15 -3.89
CA ILE A 198 -11.84 2.18 -3.92
C ILE A 198 -12.43 3.57 -4.16
N GLU A 199 -13.45 3.68 -5.01
CA GLU A 199 -14.13 4.96 -5.24
C GLU A 199 -14.85 5.47 -3.99
N LEU A 200 -15.54 4.60 -3.25
CA LEU A 200 -16.16 4.95 -1.97
C LEU A 200 -15.11 5.43 -0.94
N MET A 201 -13.95 4.76 -0.88
CA MET A 201 -12.83 5.19 -0.04
C MET A 201 -12.33 6.57 -0.46
N ALA A 202 -12.14 6.79 -1.76
CA ALA A 202 -11.71 8.07 -2.33
C ALA A 202 -12.71 9.19 -2.01
N LEU A 203 -13.99 8.97 -2.20
CA LEU A 203 -15.05 9.92 -1.89
C LEU A 203 -15.08 10.27 -0.41
N LYS A 204 -14.90 9.28 0.48
CA LYS A 204 -14.82 9.50 1.92
C LYS A 204 -13.63 10.36 2.32
N LEU A 205 -12.46 10.12 1.75
CA LEU A 205 -11.23 10.89 2.00
C LEU A 205 -11.32 12.32 1.46
N LEU A 206 -12.05 12.53 0.38
CA LEU A 206 -12.20 13.83 -0.29
C LEU A 206 -13.41 14.62 0.19
N ASP A 207 -14.23 14.06 1.07
CA ASP A 207 -15.49 14.64 1.53
C ASP A 207 -15.28 16.03 2.16
N GLY A 208 -16.01 17.02 1.64
CA GLY A 208 -15.92 18.40 2.08
C GLY A 208 -14.61 19.13 1.76
N HIS A 209 -13.70 18.52 0.95
CA HIS A 209 -12.38 19.10 0.68
C HIS A 209 -12.06 19.22 -0.81
N SER A 210 -11.22 20.22 -1.17
CA SER A 210 -10.72 20.45 -2.53
C SER A 210 -9.41 19.70 -2.83
N HIS A 211 -8.92 18.85 -1.92
CA HIS A 211 -7.64 18.14 -2.06
C HIS A 211 -7.62 17.21 -3.27
N LYS A 212 -6.42 16.94 -3.78
CA LYS A 212 -6.17 15.95 -4.82
C LYS A 212 -5.99 14.56 -4.22
N LEU A 213 -6.22 13.53 -5.05
CA LEU A 213 -6.08 12.12 -4.73
C LEU A 213 -4.95 11.51 -5.54
N ALA A 214 -3.97 10.94 -4.88
CA ALA A 214 -2.96 10.10 -5.51
C ALA A 214 -3.32 8.61 -5.37
N LEU A 215 -3.24 7.86 -6.46
CA LEU A 215 -3.34 6.40 -6.45
C LEU A 215 -1.93 5.80 -6.53
N ILE A 216 -1.64 4.83 -5.67
CA ILE A 216 -0.32 4.24 -5.51
C ILE A 216 -0.45 2.71 -5.57
N GLY A 217 0.49 2.03 -6.21
CA GLY A 217 0.55 0.57 -6.30
C GLY A 217 0.21 0.02 -7.67
N GLY A 218 0.42 -1.27 -7.85
CA GLY A 218 0.37 -1.94 -9.15
C GLY A 218 -1.01 -1.97 -9.81
N LEU A 219 -2.09 -1.85 -9.03
CA LEU A 219 -3.46 -1.87 -9.54
C LEU A 219 -4.05 -0.46 -9.76
N SER A 220 -3.31 0.60 -9.41
CA SER A 220 -3.77 1.99 -9.49
C SER A 220 -4.27 2.39 -10.88
N ASN A 221 -3.49 2.08 -11.92
CA ASN A 221 -3.83 2.43 -13.29
C ASN A 221 -5.06 1.66 -13.79
N VAL A 222 -5.19 0.40 -13.39
CA VAL A 222 -6.34 -0.42 -13.77
C VAL A 222 -7.61 0.15 -13.15
N TYR A 223 -7.63 0.34 -11.84
CA TYR A 223 -8.82 0.85 -11.15
C TYR A 223 -9.22 2.26 -11.56
N SER A 224 -8.26 3.13 -11.89
CA SER A 224 -8.55 4.50 -12.31
C SER A 224 -9.44 4.56 -13.56
N THR A 225 -9.44 3.53 -14.41
CA THR A 225 -10.28 3.48 -15.62
C THR A 225 -11.77 3.34 -15.30
N PHE A 226 -12.10 2.74 -14.16
CA PHE A 226 -13.47 2.46 -13.72
C PHE A 226 -14.12 3.62 -12.92
N PHE A 227 -13.34 4.60 -12.46
CA PHE A 227 -13.87 5.67 -11.62
C PHE A 227 -14.81 6.60 -12.38
N SER A 228 -15.71 7.23 -11.62
CA SER A 228 -16.55 8.31 -12.12
C SER A 228 -15.74 9.57 -12.46
N ASP A 229 -16.27 10.40 -13.35
CA ASP A 229 -15.61 11.64 -13.76
C ASP A 229 -15.28 12.59 -12.59
N PRO A 230 -16.14 12.76 -11.57
CA PRO A 230 -15.81 13.58 -10.40
C PRO A 230 -14.57 13.11 -9.66
N VAL A 231 -14.36 11.80 -9.51
CA VAL A 231 -13.18 11.25 -8.85
C VAL A 231 -11.96 11.34 -9.76
N LYS A 232 -12.11 11.03 -11.06
CA LYS A 232 -11.05 11.18 -12.06
C LYS A 232 -10.49 12.61 -12.11
N ALA A 233 -11.34 13.63 -12.03
CA ALA A 233 -10.93 15.04 -12.00
C ALA A 233 -10.09 15.43 -10.78
N ARG A 234 -10.13 14.63 -9.72
CA ARG A 234 -9.35 14.83 -8.49
C ARG A 234 -8.01 14.09 -8.51
N LEU A 235 -7.79 13.18 -9.45
CA LEU A 235 -6.55 12.40 -9.53
C LEU A 235 -5.34 13.30 -9.80
N THR A 236 -4.22 12.92 -9.22
CA THR A 236 -2.91 13.54 -9.46
C THR A 236 -1.82 12.47 -9.48
N ALA A 237 -0.78 12.70 -10.26
CA ALA A 237 0.41 11.87 -10.21
C ALA A 237 1.15 12.05 -8.87
N CYS A 238 1.82 11.01 -8.40
CA CYS A 238 2.73 11.10 -7.26
C CYS A 238 3.91 12.02 -7.62
N LYS A 239 4.18 13.02 -6.76
CA LYS A 239 5.23 14.01 -7.00
C LYS A 239 6.59 13.60 -6.46
N ALA A 240 6.61 12.81 -5.38
CA ALA A 240 7.82 12.31 -4.76
C ALA A 240 7.61 10.91 -4.15
N SER A 241 8.70 10.25 -3.80
CA SER A 241 8.68 8.91 -3.21
C SER A 241 8.21 8.92 -1.74
N PRO A 242 7.81 7.76 -1.18
CA PRO A 242 7.51 7.63 0.25
C PRO A 242 8.68 8.04 1.14
N GLN A 243 9.91 7.73 0.76
CA GLN A 243 11.13 8.14 1.48
C GLN A 243 11.23 9.66 1.57
N GLN A 244 10.97 10.36 0.45
CA GLN A 244 10.93 11.82 0.43
C GLN A 244 9.80 12.36 1.30
N GLY A 245 8.64 11.70 1.33
CA GLY A 245 7.52 12.03 2.22
C GLY A 245 7.91 11.95 3.69
N ALA A 246 8.63 10.90 4.10
CA ALA A 246 9.14 10.75 5.45
C ALA A 246 10.12 11.89 5.82
N ILE A 247 10.98 12.31 4.88
CA ILE A 247 11.89 13.46 5.06
C ILE A 247 11.11 14.76 5.24
N TYR A 248 10.09 15.02 4.42
CA TYR A 248 9.25 16.22 4.56
C TYR A 248 8.59 16.30 5.93
N TYR A 249 8.02 15.18 6.38
CA TYR A 249 7.41 15.10 7.70
C TYR A 249 8.40 15.38 8.82
N ALA A 250 9.55 14.69 8.80
CA ALA A 250 10.59 14.86 9.82
C ALA A 250 11.10 16.30 9.88
N LYS A 251 11.33 16.92 8.72
CA LYS A 251 11.76 18.32 8.63
C LYS A 251 10.73 19.26 9.25
N ALA A 252 9.45 19.12 8.90
CA ALA A 252 8.38 19.95 9.44
C ALA A 252 8.23 19.77 10.96
N ALA A 253 8.22 18.51 11.45
CA ALA A 253 8.10 18.22 12.87
C ALA A 253 9.27 18.76 13.68
N TYR A 254 10.49 18.67 13.17
CA TYR A 254 11.69 19.17 13.84
C TYR A 254 11.70 20.71 13.90
N SER A 255 11.28 21.42 12.83
CA SER A 255 11.16 22.88 12.84
C SER A 255 10.12 23.35 13.87
N GLN A 256 8.99 22.67 14.00
CA GLN A 256 7.98 22.99 15.01
C GLN A 256 8.50 22.81 16.46
N GLN A 257 9.33 21.79 16.72
CA GLN A 257 9.94 21.59 18.03
C GLN A 257 10.92 22.69 18.42
N LYS A 258 11.55 23.35 17.45
CA LYS A 258 12.47 24.47 17.68
C LYS A 258 11.79 25.83 17.79
N GLY A 259 10.49 25.91 17.51
CA GLY A 259 9.73 27.16 17.53
C GLY A 259 10.03 28.08 16.33
N GLU A 260 10.49 27.48 15.21
CA GLU A 260 10.74 28.14 13.93
C GLU A 260 9.56 28.02 12.96
#